data_4c292de108e9325776b2a3f833b7c683
#
_entry.id   4c292de108e9325776b2a3f833b7c683
#
_cell.length_a   1.000
_cell.length_b   1.000
_cell.length_c   1.000
_cell.angle_alpha   90.00
_cell.angle_beta   90.00
_cell.angle_gamma   90.00
#
_symmetry.space_group_name_H-M   'P 1'
#
loop_
_entity.id
_entity.type
_entity.pdbx_description
1 polymer ?
#
loop_
_entity_poly.entity_id
_entity_poly.type
_entity_poly.pdbx_seq_one_letter_code
_entity_poly.pdbx_strand_id
1 'polypeptide(L)'
;MAELKTHKSRIGKGLINMLMFQMYGDEKLIYREYVQNARDAINDAVNHGILGAITDGRISITIDSAKRFIEIRDNGIGIPVERVESVLLDIADSNKDGESSAGQFGIGRLVGGYFCKKLSFRTTYKGEEFASEIVFDIDKIKAILNDENDKRDATDVIDSASSRNLYDENKDDHYFIVTLCNIDLQYPALLNKDIIADYLREVAPVDYSAQFRNQLIMTSVSGEYEELQKNVGYFPISINGTAIEKRYGLRVVGTNDTINGLEYFSLKDDTYGLLAWGWYALTDFTKAIPVSDTSSQFRLRKHNIQVGEADMLTTYFPRNETRGNKYFYGEIHIANQKIKLNSARDGL
;
A
#
# COMPACT_ATOMS: atom_id res chain seq x y z
N MET A 1 -3.38 -57.21 4.21
CA MET A 1 -2.78 -55.89 4.00
C MET A 1 -3.62 -54.88 4.77
N ALA A 2 -3.05 -54.16 5.73
CA ALA A 2 -3.77 -53.12 6.46
C ALA A 2 -3.98 -51.93 5.52
N GLU A 3 -5.23 -51.54 5.27
CA GLU A 3 -5.55 -50.31 4.52
C GLU A 3 -5.11 -49.09 5.33
N LEU A 4 -4.23 -48.29 4.77
CA LEU A 4 -3.91 -46.97 5.29
C LEU A 4 -5.16 -46.09 5.21
N LYS A 5 -5.73 -45.73 6.37
CA LYS A 5 -6.82 -44.76 6.43
C LYS A 5 -6.33 -43.45 5.82
N THR A 6 -6.98 -43.02 4.74
CA THR A 6 -6.72 -41.68 4.14
C THR A 6 -7.08 -40.62 5.15
N HIS A 7 -6.07 -39.87 5.61
CA HIS A 7 -6.27 -38.69 6.45
C HIS A 7 -6.42 -37.46 5.57
N LYS A 8 -7.54 -36.71 5.73
CA LYS A 8 -7.73 -35.42 5.07
C LYS A 8 -6.85 -34.39 5.76
N SER A 9 -5.93 -33.79 5.00
CA SER A 9 -5.08 -32.71 5.53
C SER A 9 -5.93 -31.56 6.04
N ARG A 10 -5.52 -30.95 7.15
CA ARG A 10 -6.17 -29.77 7.75
C ARG A 10 -5.15 -28.66 7.93
N ILE A 11 -5.58 -27.43 7.71
CA ILE A 11 -4.78 -26.25 8.00
C ILE A 11 -5.19 -25.76 9.39
N GLY A 12 -4.27 -25.90 10.36
CA GLY A 12 -4.55 -25.53 11.74
C GLY A 12 -4.74 -24.01 11.92
N LYS A 13 -5.51 -23.63 12.95
CA LYS A 13 -5.78 -22.22 13.30
C LYS A 13 -4.52 -21.35 13.51
N GLY A 14 -3.37 -21.98 13.80
CA GLY A 14 -2.08 -21.30 13.91
C GLY A 14 -1.66 -20.54 12.65
N LEU A 15 -2.16 -20.93 11.46
CA LEU A 15 -1.93 -20.17 10.23
C LEU A 15 -2.52 -18.77 10.32
N ILE A 16 -3.75 -18.62 10.87
CA ILE A 16 -4.38 -17.30 11.04
C ILE A 16 -3.53 -16.42 11.96
N ASN A 17 -3.03 -17.01 13.07
CA ASN A 17 -2.15 -16.29 13.98
C ASN A 17 -0.91 -15.76 13.27
N MET A 18 -0.25 -16.60 12.46
CA MET A 18 0.91 -16.18 11.68
C MET A 18 0.57 -15.06 10.68
N LEU A 19 -0.52 -15.21 9.94
CA LEU A 19 -0.91 -14.29 8.87
C LEU A 19 -1.42 -12.94 9.38
N MET A 20 -2.19 -12.93 10.47
CA MET A 20 -2.77 -11.70 11.02
C MET A 20 -1.84 -11.00 12.01
N PHE A 21 -1.01 -11.74 12.74
CA PHE A 21 -0.38 -11.21 13.95
C PHE A 21 1.16 -11.24 13.95
N GLN A 22 1.81 -11.91 13.00
CA GLN A 22 3.28 -12.08 13.04
C GLN A 22 4.02 -11.51 11.83
N MET A 23 3.31 -11.02 10.80
CA MET A 23 3.96 -10.62 9.54
C MET A 23 4.49 -9.17 9.53
N TYR A 24 4.05 -8.30 10.45
CA TYR A 24 4.34 -6.87 10.32
C TYR A 24 4.97 -6.30 11.60
N GLY A 25 6.15 -5.70 11.45
CA GLY A 25 6.89 -5.08 12.54
C GLY A 25 6.56 -3.60 12.80
N ASP A 26 5.99 -2.90 11.81
CA ASP A 26 5.57 -1.49 11.91
C ASP A 26 4.06 -1.39 11.65
N GLU A 27 3.33 -0.85 12.65
CA GLU A 27 1.88 -0.71 12.57
C GLU A 27 1.41 0.15 11.39
N LYS A 28 2.19 1.13 10.94
CA LYS A 28 1.82 2.01 9.82
C LYS A 28 1.73 1.28 8.48
N LEU A 29 2.32 0.08 8.37
CA LEU A 29 2.25 -0.74 7.16
C LEU A 29 0.82 -1.06 6.72
N ILE A 30 -0.16 -1.10 7.64
CA ILE A 30 -1.57 -1.31 7.28
C ILE A 30 -2.07 -0.25 6.29
N TYR A 31 -1.68 1.01 6.47
CA TYR A 31 -2.07 2.08 5.55
C TYR A 31 -1.47 1.88 4.16
N ARG A 32 -0.21 1.46 4.09
CA ARG A 32 0.44 1.16 2.80
C ARG A 32 -0.26 0.00 2.09
N GLU A 33 -0.59 -1.07 2.81
CA GLU A 33 -1.26 -2.24 2.23
C GLU A 33 -2.65 -1.89 1.69
N TYR A 34 -3.47 -1.15 2.45
CA TYR A 34 -4.79 -0.76 1.98
C TYR A 34 -4.74 0.28 0.85
N VAL A 35 -3.80 1.22 0.87
CA VAL A 35 -3.57 2.14 -0.26
C VAL A 35 -3.13 1.40 -1.51
N GLN A 36 -2.31 0.35 -1.39
CA GLN A 36 -1.92 -0.49 -2.53
C GLN A 36 -3.12 -1.23 -3.13
N ASN A 37 -3.95 -1.84 -2.28
CA ASN A 37 -5.15 -2.53 -2.74
C ASN A 37 -6.13 -1.54 -3.42
N ALA A 38 -6.30 -0.35 -2.86
CA ALA A 38 -7.11 0.72 -3.43
C ALA A 38 -6.59 1.16 -4.80
N ARG A 39 -5.26 1.37 -4.92
CA ARG A 39 -4.61 1.67 -6.20
C ARG A 39 -4.88 0.60 -7.26
N ASP A 40 -4.73 -0.67 -6.90
CA ASP A 40 -4.96 -1.78 -7.82
C ASP A 40 -6.43 -1.80 -8.27
N ALA A 41 -7.38 -1.62 -7.34
CA ALA A 41 -8.82 -1.54 -7.65
C ALA A 41 -9.16 -0.34 -8.56
N ILE A 42 -8.49 0.81 -8.40
CA ILE A 42 -8.64 1.98 -9.28
C ILE A 42 -8.10 1.67 -10.68
N ASN A 43 -6.92 1.04 -10.79
CA ASN A 43 -6.37 0.64 -12.09
C ASN A 43 -7.33 -0.34 -12.80
N ASP A 44 -7.89 -1.31 -12.08
CA ASP A 44 -8.86 -2.23 -12.63
C ASP A 44 -10.14 -1.51 -13.08
N ALA A 45 -10.60 -0.49 -12.33
CA ALA A 45 -11.75 0.34 -12.75
C ALA A 45 -11.49 1.09 -14.05
N VAL A 46 -10.28 1.60 -14.25
CA VAL A 46 -9.88 2.24 -15.53
C VAL A 46 -9.80 1.22 -16.65
N ASN A 47 -9.19 0.06 -16.43
CA ASN A 47 -9.08 -1.01 -17.42
C ASN A 47 -10.44 -1.55 -17.88
N HIS A 48 -11.46 -1.53 -17.01
CA HIS A 48 -12.83 -1.95 -17.31
C HIS A 48 -13.73 -0.79 -17.78
N GLY A 49 -13.19 0.43 -17.95
CA GLY A 49 -13.94 1.60 -18.42
C GLY A 49 -14.97 2.13 -17.40
N ILE A 50 -14.83 1.79 -16.14
CA ILE A 50 -15.65 2.32 -15.03
C ILE A 50 -15.19 3.74 -14.68
N LEU A 51 -13.87 3.96 -14.66
CA LEU A 51 -13.24 5.27 -14.55
C LEU A 51 -12.61 5.65 -15.89
N GLY A 52 -12.62 6.94 -16.22
CA GLY A 52 -12.06 7.47 -17.47
C GLY A 52 -10.52 7.49 -17.45
N ALA A 53 -9.92 7.80 -16.31
CA ALA A 53 -8.49 7.88 -16.12
C ALA A 53 -8.10 7.58 -14.67
N ILE A 54 -6.82 7.29 -14.42
CA ILE A 54 -6.28 7.08 -13.06
C ILE A 54 -6.51 8.31 -12.17
N THR A 55 -6.48 9.51 -12.75
CA THR A 55 -6.72 10.77 -12.04
C THR A 55 -8.15 10.94 -11.53
N ASP A 56 -9.10 10.15 -12.03
CA ASP A 56 -10.48 10.11 -11.54
C ASP A 56 -10.60 9.22 -10.28
N GLY A 57 -9.60 8.38 -10.05
CA GLY A 57 -9.47 7.58 -8.84
C GLY A 57 -9.25 8.43 -7.61
N ARG A 58 -9.81 8.00 -6.48
CA ARG A 58 -9.71 8.70 -5.19
C ARG A 58 -9.52 7.69 -4.07
N ILE A 59 -8.61 8.00 -3.17
CA ILE A 59 -8.42 7.25 -1.92
C ILE A 59 -8.61 8.24 -0.77
N SER A 60 -9.61 7.99 0.06
CA SER A 60 -9.90 8.82 1.23
C SER A 60 -9.69 8.03 2.51
N ILE A 61 -8.95 8.62 3.44
CA ILE A 61 -8.64 8.04 4.74
C ILE A 61 -9.29 8.93 5.79
N THR A 62 -10.10 8.33 6.65
CA THR A 62 -10.71 9.02 7.81
C THR A 62 -10.10 8.43 9.08
N ILE A 63 -9.57 9.29 9.92
CA ILE A 63 -9.00 8.94 11.22
C ILE A 63 -9.74 9.72 12.29
N ASP A 64 -10.46 9.03 13.18
CA ASP A 64 -11.12 9.59 14.34
C ASP A 64 -10.50 9.01 15.62
N SER A 65 -9.60 9.78 16.23
CA SER A 65 -8.87 9.35 17.43
C SER A 65 -9.79 9.20 18.65
N ALA A 66 -10.85 10.02 18.76
CA ALA A 66 -11.80 9.95 19.87
C ALA A 66 -12.63 8.66 19.82
N LYS A 67 -13.03 8.23 18.62
CA LYS A 67 -13.75 6.97 18.40
C LYS A 67 -12.83 5.77 18.22
N ARG A 68 -11.53 5.99 18.14
CA ARG A 68 -10.54 4.95 17.82
C ARG A 68 -10.91 4.22 16.53
N PHE A 69 -11.14 5.01 15.49
CA PHE A 69 -11.72 4.56 14.23
C PHE A 69 -10.83 4.98 13.05
N ILE A 70 -10.68 4.06 12.11
CA ILE A 70 -10.00 4.29 10.83
C ILE A 70 -10.90 3.76 9.73
N GLU A 71 -11.09 4.55 8.67
CA GLU A 71 -11.73 4.13 7.44
C GLU A 71 -10.85 4.49 6.26
N ILE A 72 -10.68 3.55 5.34
CA ILE A 72 -9.99 3.75 4.07
C ILE A 72 -10.95 3.36 2.96
N ARG A 73 -11.29 4.33 2.11
CA ARG A 73 -12.23 4.18 1.00
C ARG A 73 -11.55 4.52 -0.31
N ASP A 74 -11.77 3.70 -1.32
CA ASP A 74 -11.48 3.98 -2.71
C ASP A 74 -12.76 3.96 -3.57
N ASN A 75 -12.67 4.59 -4.75
CA ASN A 75 -13.66 4.49 -5.81
C ASN A 75 -13.16 3.58 -6.95
N GLY A 76 -12.47 2.50 -6.59
CA GLY A 76 -12.04 1.50 -7.54
C GLY A 76 -13.18 0.63 -8.06
N ILE A 77 -12.84 -0.49 -8.69
CA ILE A 77 -13.83 -1.35 -9.37
C ILE A 77 -14.88 -1.95 -8.42
N GLY A 78 -14.57 -2.09 -7.11
CA GLY A 78 -15.39 -2.82 -6.15
C GLY A 78 -15.34 -4.34 -6.36
N ILE A 79 -16.19 -5.08 -5.63
CA ILE A 79 -16.30 -6.54 -5.74
C ILE A 79 -17.77 -6.89 -5.98
N PRO A 80 -18.12 -7.58 -7.07
CA PRO A 80 -19.47 -8.04 -7.32
C PRO A 80 -19.98 -8.95 -6.20
N VAL A 81 -21.28 -8.87 -5.87
CA VAL A 81 -21.90 -9.56 -4.74
C VAL A 81 -21.65 -11.07 -4.76
N GLU A 82 -21.68 -11.71 -5.94
CA GLU A 82 -21.42 -13.14 -6.09
C GLU A 82 -19.98 -13.56 -5.81
N ARG A 83 -19.05 -12.61 -5.76
CA ARG A 83 -17.61 -12.85 -5.54
C ARG A 83 -17.11 -12.39 -4.16
N VAL A 84 -17.93 -11.65 -3.40
CA VAL A 84 -17.50 -11.04 -2.13
C VAL A 84 -16.98 -12.09 -1.14
N GLU A 85 -17.71 -13.19 -0.97
CA GLU A 85 -17.30 -14.24 -0.02
C GLU A 85 -16.00 -14.91 -0.46
N SER A 86 -15.89 -15.35 -1.70
CA SER A 86 -14.68 -16.01 -2.21
C SER A 86 -13.47 -15.06 -2.18
N VAL A 87 -13.66 -13.76 -2.46
CA VAL A 87 -12.56 -12.80 -2.42
C VAL A 87 -12.17 -12.43 -0.99
N LEU A 88 -13.12 -12.30 -0.05
CA LEU A 88 -12.84 -11.76 1.28
C LEU A 88 -12.63 -12.83 2.36
N LEU A 89 -13.20 -14.03 2.21
CA LEU A 89 -13.13 -15.11 3.20
C LEU A 89 -12.10 -16.19 2.83
N ASP A 90 -11.82 -16.43 1.54
CA ASP A 90 -10.81 -17.39 1.11
C ASP A 90 -9.40 -16.81 1.36
N ILE A 91 -8.80 -17.22 2.47
CA ILE A 91 -7.48 -16.73 2.91
C ILE A 91 -6.39 -17.45 2.13
N ALA A 92 -5.45 -16.68 1.59
CA ALA A 92 -4.32 -17.17 0.81
C ALA A 92 -4.66 -17.82 -0.54
N ASP A 93 -5.92 -17.74 -0.98
CA ASP A 93 -6.32 -18.07 -2.34
C ASP A 93 -6.37 -16.78 -3.18
N SER A 94 -5.30 -16.52 -3.93
CA SER A 94 -5.25 -15.39 -4.85
C SER A 94 -5.59 -15.87 -6.25
N ASN A 95 -6.84 -15.75 -6.65
CA ASN A 95 -7.30 -15.92 -8.05
C ASN A 95 -6.85 -14.74 -8.95
N LYS A 96 -5.78 -14.03 -8.58
CA LYS A 96 -5.24 -12.96 -9.40
C LYS A 96 -4.19 -13.52 -10.33
N ASP A 97 -4.50 -13.53 -11.62
CA ASP A 97 -3.52 -13.79 -12.67
C ASP A 97 -2.31 -12.87 -12.47
N GLY A 98 -1.16 -13.48 -12.20
CA GLY A 98 -0.01 -12.96 -11.45
C GLY A 98 0.78 -11.80 -12.04
N GLU A 99 0.29 -11.01 -13.01
CA GLU A 99 1.10 -10.00 -13.69
C GLU A 99 0.78 -8.54 -13.39
N SER A 100 -0.39 -8.19 -12.90
CA SER A 100 -0.79 -6.77 -12.76
C SER A 100 -1.09 -6.27 -11.35
N SER A 101 -1.23 -7.14 -10.35
CA SER A 101 -1.65 -6.71 -9.02
C SER A 101 -0.54 -6.72 -7.97
N ALA A 102 -0.40 -5.63 -7.22
CA ALA A 102 0.55 -5.48 -6.13
C ALA A 102 0.23 -6.38 -4.91
N GLY A 103 -0.99 -6.93 -4.81
CA GLY A 103 -1.45 -7.83 -3.73
C GLY A 103 -1.28 -9.32 -4.07
N GLN A 104 -0.05 -9.84 -3.99
CA GLN A 104 0.31 -11.17 -4.50
C GLN A 104 -0.27 -12.37 -3.70
N PHE A 105 -0.72 -12.18 -2.45
CA PHE A 105 -1.03 -13.31 -1.56
C PHE A 105 -2.43 -13.30 -0.92
N GLY A 106 -3.29 -12.32 -1.20
CA GLY A 106 -4.63 -12.25 -0.59
C GLY A 106 -4.67 -12.09 0.95
N ILE A 107 -3.50 -11.96 1.59
CA ILE A 107 -3.32 -11.97 3.06
C ILE A 107 -3.33 -10.55 3.61
N GLY A 108 -2.79 -9.57 2.88
CA GLY A 108 -2.62 -8.19 3.34
C GLY A 108 -3.90 -7.49 3.76
N ARG A 109 -5.08 -7.97 3.27
CA ARG A 109 -6.37 -7.39 3.67
C ARG A 109 -6.72 -7.60 5.15
N LEU A 110 -6.28 -8.69 5.77
CA LEU A 110 -6.59 -9.00 7.17
C LEU A 110 -5.63 -8.38 8.18
N VAL A 111 -4.54 -7.80 7.72
CA VAL A 111 -3.46 -7.25 8.59
C VAL A 111 -3.97 -6.23 9.60
N GLY A 112 -4.98 -5.43 9.25
CA GLY A 112 -5.59 -4.45 10.15
C GLY A 112 -6.26 -5.07 11.38
N GLY A 113 -6.65 -6.35 11.30
CA GLY A 113 -7.26 -7.07 12.42
C GLY A 113 -6.36 -7.17 13.64
N TYR A 114 -5.02 -7.14 13.47
CA TYR A 114 -4.10 -7.13 14.61
C TYR A 114 -4.35 -5.96 15.57
N PHE A 115 -4.67 -4.80 15.00
CA PHE A 115 -4.67 -3.51 15.68
C PHE A 115 -6.04 -3.06 16.20
N CYS A 116 -7.12 -3.80 15.90
CA CYS A 116 -8.49 -3.40 16.22
C CYS A 116 -9.29 -4.55 16.86
N LYS A 117 -10.51 -4.24 17.30
CA LYS A 117 -11.45 -5.26 17.80
C LYS A 117 -12.44 -5.72 16.73
N LYS A 118 -12.70 -4.89 15.73
CA LYS A 118 -13.60 -5.18 14.63
C LYS A 118 -13.01 -4.65 13.34
N LEU A 119 -12.89 -5.52 12.35
CA LEU A 119 -12.46 -5.21 10.98
C LEU A 119 -13.64 -5.47 10.05
N SER A 120 -13.98 -4.51 9.17
CA SER A 120 -15.00 -4.76 8.15
C SER A 120 -14.55 -4.31 6.77
N PHE A 121 -15.11 -4.97 5.75
CA PHE A 121 -14.97 -4.63 4.35
C PHE A 121 -16.35 -4.44 3.76
N ARG A 122 -16.63 -3.24 3.23
CA ARG A 122 -17.87 -2.95 2.52
C ARG A 122 -17.55 -2.58 1.08
N THR A 123 -18.32 -3.14 0.13
CA THR A 123 -18.06 -2.97 -1.29
C THR A 123 -19.35 -3.05 -2.11
N THR A 124 -19.33 -2.36 -3.26
CA THR A 124 -20.33 -2.52 -4.31
C THR A 124 -19.65 -2.43 -5.67
N TYR A 125 -20.24 -3.06 -6.66
CA TYR A 125 -19.79 -3.04 -8.05
C TYR A 125 -20.79 -2.26 -8.90
N LYS A 126 -20.29 -1.49 -9.87
CA LYS A 126 -21.16 -0.67 -10.75
C LYS A 126 -22.23 -1.51 -11.42
N GLY A 127 -23.49 -1.09 -11.30
CA GLY A 127 -24.66 -1.77 -11.83
C GLY A 127 -25.41 -2.61 -10.80
N GLU A 128 -24.89 -2.80 -9.59
CA GLU A 128 -25.56 -3.50 -8.50
C GLU A 128 -26.39 -2.53 -7.65
N GLU A 129 -27.53 -3.03 -7.12
CA GLU A 129 -28.39 -2.25 -6.21
C GLU A 129 -28.07 -2.49 -4.74
N PHE A 130 -26.99 -3.22 -4.46
CA PHE A 130 -26.61 -3.61 -3.11
C PHE A 130 -25.12 -3.39 -2.87
N ALA A 131 -24.78 -3.04 -1.63
CA ALA A 131 -23.44 -3.13 -1.10
C ALA A 131 -23.34 -4.31 -0.15
N SER A 132 -22.32 -5.13 -0.31
CA SER A 132 -22.00 -6.24 0.58
C SER A 132 -21.03 -5.79 1.67
N GLU A 133 -21.22 -6.24 2.91
CA GLU A 133 -20.26 -6.04 3.99
C GLU A 133 -19.92 -7.37 4.64
N ILE A 134 -18.63 -7.64 4.80
CA ILE A 134 -18.08 -8.71 5.63
C ILE A 134 -17.46 -8.07 6.88
N VAL A 135 -17.86 -8.55 8.05
CA VAL A 135 -17.40 -8.05 9.35
C VAL A 135 -16.71 -9.17 10.11
N PHE A 136 -15.49 -8.93 10.57
CA PHE A 136 -14.72 -9.85 11.42
C PHE A 136 -14.72 -9.36 12.86
N ASP A 137 -15.16 -10.23 13.77
CA ASP A 137 -15.01 -10.07 15.22
C ASP A 137 -13.62 -10.54 15.63
N ILE A 138 -12.70 -9.60 15.75
CA ILE A 138 -11.29 -9.89 16.02
C ILE A 138 -11.09 -10.37 17.46
N ASP A 139 -11.87 -9.85 18.42
CA ASP A 139 -11.80 -10.34 19.81
C ASP A 139 -12.18 -11.82 19.87
N LYS A 140 -13.20 -12.26 19.10
CA LYS A 140 -13.58 -13.65 18.98
C LYS A 140 -12.50 -14.50 18.32
N ILE A 141 -11.88 -14.01 17.23
CA ILE A 141 -10.74 -14.70 16.60
C ILE A 141 -9.62 -14.91 17.62
N LYS A 142 -9.20 -13.84 18.31
CA LYS A 142 -8.14 -13.90 19.34
C LYS A 142 -8.49 -14.88 20.45
N ALA A 143 -9.75 -14.90 20.94
CA ALA A 143 -10.20 -15.84 21.96
C ALA A 143 -10.07 -17.31 21.50
N ILE A 144 -10.50 -17.62 20.27
CA ILE A 144 -10.40 -18.96 19.69
C ILE A 144 -8.93 -19.39 19.51
N LEU A 145 -8.08 -18.48 19.05
CA LEU A 145 -6.66 -18.78 18.82
C LEU A 145 -5.93 -19.10 20.14
N ASN A 146 -6.29 -18.43 21.22
CA ASN A 146 -5.67 -18.58 22.54
C ASN A 146 -6.21 -19.79 23.33
N ASP A 147 -7.35 -20.38 22.94
CA ASP A 147 -7.90 -21.56 23.61
C ASP A 147 -7.25 -22.84 23.06
N GLU A 148 -6.36 -23.45 23.82
CA GLU A 148 -5.67 -24.70 23.45
C GLU A 148 -6.63 -25.90 23.25
N ASN A 149 -7.81 -25.85 23.86
CA ASN A 149 -8.84 -26.91 23.76
C ASN A 149 -9.69 -26.77 22.50
N ASP A 150 -9.70 -25.59 21.87
CA ASP A 150 -10.40 -25.34 20.61
C ASP A 150 -9.70 -26.04 19.45
N LYS A 151 -10.40 -26.95 18.78
CA LYS A 151 -9.88 -27.81 17.70
C LYS A 151 -10.33 -27.35 16.30
N ARG A 152 -10.93 -26.16 16.17
CA ARG A 152 -11.31 -25.60 14.88
C ARG A 152 -10.08 -25.46 13.98
N ASP A 153 -10.29 -25.65 12.69
CA ASP A 153 -9.29 -25.33 11.67
C ASP A 153 -9.36 -23.83 11.28
N ALA A 154 -8.51 -23.39 10.36
CA ALA A 154 -8.43 -21.99 9.97
C ALA A 154 -9.76 -21.49 9.37
N THR A 155 -10.42 -22.31 8.55
CA THR A 155 -11.70 -21.97 7.90
C THR A 155 -12.80 -21.82 8.94
N ASP A 156 -12.94 -22.79 9.86
CA ASP A 156 -13.94 -22.75 10.93
C ASP A 156 -13.79 -21.52 11.83
N VAL A 157 -12.56 -21.07 12.09
CA VAL A 157 -12.29 -19.85 12.87
C VAL A 157 -12.86 -18.62 12.16
N ILE A 158 -12.51 -18.46 10.88
CA ILE A 158 -12.97 -17.32 10.06
C ILE A 158 -14.49 -17.33 9.94
N ASP A 159 -15.10 -18.46 9.59
CA ASP A 159 -16.55 -18.56 9.43
C ASP A 159 -17.30 -18.26 10.72
N SER A 160 -16.80 -18.78 11.86
CA SER A 160 -17.44 -18.54 13.13
C SER A 160 -17.35 -17.10 13.64
N ALA A 161 -16.31 -16.36 13.20
CA ALA A 161 -16.04 -14.99 13.66
C ALA A 161 -16.37 -13.93 12.61
N SER A 162 -16.93 -14.31 11.46
CA SER A 162 -17.39 -13.37 10.44
C SER A 162 -18.91 -13.28 10.38
N SER A 163 -19.41 -12.11 9.95
CA SER A 163 -20.81 -11.89 9.61
C SER A 163 -20.94 -11.18 8.28
N ARG A 164 -22.06 -11.39 7.61
CA ARG A 164 -22.35 -10.91 6.26
C ARG A 164 -23.60 -10.04 6.29
N ASN A 165 -23.51 -8.85 5.71
CA ASN A 165 -24.61 -7.91 5.63
C ASN A 165 -24.78 -7.43 4.18
N LEU A 166 -26.02 -7.10 3.81
CA LEU A 166 -26.36 -6.44 2.55
C LEU A 166 -27.09 -5.15 2.87
N TYR A 167 -26.79 -4.11 2.11
CA TYR A 167 -27.38 -2.79 2.22
C TYR A 167 -27.84 -2.34 0.85
N ASP A 168 -28.98 -1.64 0.76
CA ASP A 168 -29.39 -1.00 -0.48
C ASP A 168 -28.34 0.03 -0.90
N GLU A 169 -28.02 0.08 -2.18
CA GLU A 169 -27.01 0.98 -2.73
C GLU A 169 -27.42 1.49 -4.12
N ASN A 170 -26.82 2.61 -4.55
CA ASN A 170 -27.05 3.15 -5.86
C ASN A 170 -26.29 2.37 -6.93
N LYS A 171 -26.94 2.05 -8.05
CA LYS A 171 -26.37 1.33 -9.20
C LYS A 171 -25.14 2.02 -9.83
N ASP A 172 -25.02 3.33 -9.68
CA ASP A 172 -23.90 4.08 -10.21
C ASP A 172 -22.67 4.06 -9.28
N ASP A 173 -22.85 3.61 -8.03
CA ASP A 173 -21.77 3.53 -7.07
C ASP A 173 -20.89 2.32 -7.30
N HIS A 174 -19.60 2.52 -7.09
CA HIS A 174 -18.58 1.48 -7.08
C HIS A 174 -17.48 1.89 -6.10
N TYR A 175 -17.14 1.04 -5.16
CA TYR A 175 -16.14 1.34 -4.14
C TYR A 175 -15.71 0.12 -3.35
N PHE A 176 -14.61 0.27 -2.62
CA PHE A 176 -14.21 -0.60 -1.54
C PHE A 176 -13.89 0.22 -0.29
N ILE A 177 -14.39 -0.22 0.87
CA ILE A 177 -14.17 0.45 2.15
C ILE A 177 -13.59 -0.58 3.13
N VAL A 178 -12.49 -0.21 3.76
CA VAL A 178 -11.94 -0.92 4.92
C VAL A 178 -12.19 -0.11 6.16
N THR A 179 -12.79 -0.72 7.19
CA THR A 179 -13.06 -0.05 8.46
C THR A 179 -12.45 -0.81 9.62
N LEU A 180 -11.66 -0.11 10.44
CA LEU A 180 -11.09 -0.62 11.69
C LEU A 180 -11.72 0.11 12.85
N CYS A 181 -12.45 -0.62 13.71
CA CYS A 181 -13.12 -0.06 14.88
C CYS A 181 -12.44 -0.50 16.17
N ASN A 182 -12.42 0.41 17.15
CA ASN A 182 -11.81 0.17 18.46
C ASN A 182 -10.33 -0.21 18.33
N ILE A 183 -9.56 0.67 17.67
CA ILE A 183 -8.09 0.53 17.61
C ILE A 183 -7.55 0.38 19.02
N ASP A 184 -6.62 -0.56 19.21
CA ASP A 184 -6.02 -0.84 20.50
C ASP A 184 -5.20 0.37 20.98
N LEU A 185 -5.30 0.68 22.28
CA LEU A 185 -4.64 1.85 22.90
C LEU A 185 -3.12 1.79 22.86
N GLN A 186 -2.54 0.62 22.68
CA GLN A 186 -1.09 0.45 22.54
C GLN A 186 -0.54 0.96 21.19
N TYR A 187 -1.41 1.29 20.20
CA TYR A 187 -1.04 1.78 18.88
C TYR A 187 -1.54 3.20 18.61
N PRO A 188 -1.15 4.19 19.43
CA PRO A 188 -1.65 5.56 19.28
C PRO A 188 -1.19 6.23 17.98
N ALA A 189 -0.09 5.79 17.39
CA ALA A 189 0.42 6.33 16.14
C ALA A 189 -0.53 6.10 14.97
N LEU A 190 -1.29 4.99 14.96
CA LEU A 190 -2.32 4.71 13.94
C LEU A 190 -3.45 5.74 13.93
N LEU A 191 -3.71 6.39 15.06
CA LEU A 191 -4.77 7.40 15.22
C LEU A 191 -4.25 8.83 15.10
N ASN A 192 -2.97 9.01 14.83
CA ASN A 192 -2.36 10.32 14.63
C ASN A 192 -2.29 10.65 13.13
N LYS A 193 -3.21 11.52 12.67
CA LYS A 193 -3.32 11.90 11.25
C LYS A 193 -2.02 12.50 10.69
N ASP A 194 -1.24 13.23 11.50
CA ASP A 194 -0.02 13.89 11.03
C ASP A 194 1.11 12.87 10.84
N ILE A 195 1.26 11.92 11.76
CA ILE A 195 2.20 10.79 11.62
C ILE A 195 1.86 9.96 10.38
N ILE A 196 0.57 9.66 10.16
CA ILE A 196 0.14 8.86 9.01
C ILE A 196 0.28 9.65 7.70
N ALA A 197 -0.03 10.95 7.71
CA ALA A 197 0.21 11.80 6.54
C ALA A 197 1.69 11.81 6.16
N ASP A 198 2.57 11.97 7.13
CA ASP A 198 4.02 11.97 6.92
C ASP A 198 4.51 10.65 6.35
N TYR A 199 4.06 9.54 6.91
CA TYR A 199 4.37 8.21 6.40
C TYR A 199 3.87 8.00 4.96
N LEU A 200 2.61 8.35 4.66
CA LEU A 200 2.05 8.15 3.32
C LEU A 200 2.65 9.08 2.27
N ARG A 201 3.05 10.29 2.62
CA ARG A 201 3.82 11.19 1.71
C ARG A 201 5.11 10.55 1.24
N GLU A 202 5.70 9.71 2.06
CA GLU A 202 6.95 9.01 1.75
C GLU A 202 6.68 7.75 0.92
N VAL A 203 5.76 6.88 1.37
CA VAL A 203 5.62 5.53 0.81
C VAL A 203 4.53 5.39 -0.26
N ALA A 204 3.48 6.22 -0.22
CA ALA A 204 2.32 6.06 -1.10
C ALA A 204 2.54 6.65 -2.51
N PRO A 205 1.72 6.24 -3.50
CA PRO A 205 1.81 6.70 -4.88
C PRO A 205 1.20 8.10 -5.10
N VAL A 206 1.42 9.02 -4.15
CA VAL A 206 0.95 10.41 -4.25
C VAL A 206 1.78 11.23 -5.23
N ASP A 207 1.18 12.32 -5.71
CA ASP A 207 1.84 13.25 -6.60
C ASP A 207 2.82 14.17 -5.86
N TYR A 208 3.65 14.85 -6.64
CA TYR A 208 4.45 15.98 -6.17
C TYR A 208 3.55 17.18 -5.92
N SER A 209 4.01 18.12 -5.09
CA SER A 209 3.37 19.43 -5.01
C SER A 209 3.34 20.09 -6.38
N ALA A 210 2.30 20.87 -6.67
CA ALA A 210 2.18 21.57 -7.94
C ALA A 210 3.41 22.45 -8.23
N GLN A 211 4.01 23.05 -7.20
CA GLN A 211 5.21 23.86 -7.34
C GLN A 211 6.40 23.01 -7.78
N PHE A 212 6.70 21.89 -7.11
CA PHE A 212 7.82 21.01 -7.47
C PHE A 212 7.61 20.41 -8.87
N ARG A 213 6.40 19.96 -9.16
CA ARG A 213 6.06 19.41 -10.47
C ARG A 213 6.34 20.43 -11.58
N ASN A 214 5.77 21.63 -11.48
CA ASN A 214 5.83 22.62 -12.58
C ASN A 214 7.21 23.26 -12.74
N GLN A 215 7.93 23.50 -11.63
CA GLN A 215 9.20 24.21 -11.68
C GLN A 215 10.42 23.29 -11.82
N LEU A 216 10.32 22.02 -11.52
CA LEU A 216 11.43 21.07 -11.60
C LEU A 216 11.14 19.87 -12.50
N ILE A 217 10.11 19.07 -12.22
CA ILE A 217 9.81 17.87 -13.01
C ILE A 217 9.58 18.24 -14.48
N MET A 218 8.63 19.13 -14.74
CA MET A 218 8.22 19.48 -16.11
C MET A 218 9.27 20.29 -16.89
N THR A 219 10.18 20.98 -16.20
CA THR A 219 11.23 21.76 -16.83
C THR A 219 12.52 20.97 -17.07
N SER A 220 12.74 19.90 -16.33
CA SER A 220 13.95 19.08 -16.43
C SER A 220 13.73 17.80 -17.25
N VAL A 221 12.49 17.30 -17.35
CA VAL A 221 12.19 16.07 -18.10
C VAL A 221 12.31 16.30 -19.60
N SER A 222 12.92 15.36 -20.33
CA SER A 222 13.06 15.41 -21.78
C SER A 222 13.24 14.01 -22.37
N GLY A 223 12.98 13.90 -23.68
CA GLY A 223 13.23 12.66 -24.44
C GLY A 223 12.43 11.46 -23.94
N GLU A 224 13.08 10.32 -23.79
CA GLU A 224 12.43 9.08 -23.35
C GLU A 224 11.81 9.18 -21.95
N TYR A 225 12.29 10.08 -21.10
CA TYR A 225 11.80 10.24 -19.73
C TYR A 225 10.44 10.92 -19.64
N GLU A 226 10.01 11.67 -20.65
CA GLU A 226 8.69 12.31 -20.66
C GLU A 226 7.57 11.28 -20.59
N GLU A 227 7.68 10.22 -21.38
CA GLU A 227 6.69 9.14 -21.38
C GLU A 227 6.77 8.30 -20.10
N LEU A 228 7.98 8.01 -19.61
CA LEU A 228 8.17 7.32 -18.34
C LEU A 228 7.58 8.11 -17.18
N GLN A 229 7.77 9.43 -17.15
CA GLN A 229 7.23 10.30 -16.11
C GLN A 229 5.69 10.39 -16.15
N LYS A 230 5.07 10.39 -17.33
CA LYS A 230 3.60 10.35 -17.49
C LYS A 230 3.02 9.06 -16.94
N ASN A 231 3.74 7.95 -17.08
CA ASN A 231 3.28 6.61 -16.72
C ASN A 231 3.61 6.22 -15.27
N VAL A 232 4.13 7.13 -14.43
CA VAL A 232 4.45 6.83 -13.02
C VAL A 232 3.22 6.38 -12.22
N GLY A 233 2.04 6.90 -12.53
CA GLY A 233 0.80 6.61 -11.81
C GLY A 233 0.73 7.34 -10.47
N TYR A 234 0.04 8.48 -10.47
CA TYR A 234 -0.22 9.28 -9.28
C TYR A 234 -1.69 9.18 -8.91
N PHE A 235 -1.98 9.00 -7.63
CA PHE A 235 -3.33 8.85 -7.12
C PHE A 235 -3.66 9.97 -6.13
N PRO A 236 -4.82 10.61 -6.25
CA PRO A 236 -5.32 11.54 -5.25
C PRO A 236 -5.63 10.80 -3.95
N ILE A 237 -4.86 11.09 -2.90
CA ILE A 237 -5.04 10.53 -1.56
C ILE A 237 -5.30 11.68 -0.60
N SER A 238 -6.30 11.53 0.28
CA SER A 238 -6.62 12.51 1.31
C SER A 238 -6.76 11.87 2.69
N ILE A 239 -6.39 12.61 3.73
CA ILE A 239 -6.62 12.24 5.13
C ILE A 239 -7.50 13.31 5.76
N ASN A 240 -8.65 12.89 6.29
CA ASN A 240 -9.66 13.79 6.86
C ASN A 240 -9.98 14.98 5.94
N GLY A 241 -10.08 14.71 4.62
CA GLY A 241 -10.39 15.71 3.60
C GLY A 241 -9.19 16.58 3.16
N THR A 242 -8.01 16.42 3.76
CA THR A 242 -6.80 17.14 3.36
C THR A 242 -5.98 16.28 2.41
N ALA A 243 -5.74 16.76 1.19
CA ALA A 243 -4.90 16.07 0.20
C ALA A 243 -3.46 15.97 0.70
N ILE A 244 -2.80 14.86 0.36
CA ILE A 244 -1.39 14.63 0.68
C ILE A 244 -0.56 14.56 -0.61
N GLU A 245 0.65 15.11 -0.54
CA GLU A 245 1.60 15.17 -1.65
C GLU A 245 2.98 14.75 -1.18
N LYS A 246 3.86 14.32 -2.09
CA LYS A 246 5.26 14.03 -1.76
C LYS A 246 5.95 15.25 -1.17
N ARG A 247 6.89 15.02 -0.27
CA ARG A 247 7.60 16.09 0.46
C ARG A 247 8.74 16.76 -0.31
N TYR A 248 8.86 16.52 -1.59
CA TYR A 248 9.87 17.21 -2.40
C TYR A 248 9.54 18.70 -2.55
N GLY A 249 10.52 19.54 -2.28
CA GLY A 249 10.41 21.00 -2.35
C GLY A 249 11.53 21.60 -3.21
N LEU A 250 11.43 22.89 -3.48
CA LEU A 250 12.47 23.66 -4.24
C LEU A 250 13.72 23.93 -3.41
N ARG A 251 13.68 23.64 -2.11
CA ARG A 251 14.80 23.77 -1.17
C ARG A 251 14.90 22.52 -0.32
N VAL A 252 16.12 22.18 -0.01
CA VAL A 252 16.40 21.09 0.93
C VAL A 252 16.13 21.58 2.36
N VAL A 253 15.26 20.88 3.08
CA VAL A 253 14.89 21.22 4.47
C VAL A 253 16.12 21.15 5.37
N GLY A 254 16.27 22.12 6.27
CA GLY A 254 17.40 22.17 7.21
C GLY A 254 18.73 22.62 6.61
N THR A 255 18.72 23.00 5.34
CA THR A 255 19.83 23.67 4.64
C THR A 255 19.29 24.94 3.96
N ASN A 256 20.20 25.73 3.37
CA ASN A 256 19.81 26.85 2.51
C ASN A 256 19.94 26.50 1.01
N ASP A 257 20.21 25.23 0.72
CA ASP A 257 20.47 24.77 -0.64
C ASP A 257 19.20 24.83 -1.48
N THR A 258 19.28 25.45 -2.67
CA THR A 258 18.19 25.55 -3.63
C THR A 258 18.39 24.47 -4.71
N ILE A 259 17.32 23.82 -5.10
CA ILE A 259 17.35 22.85 -6.20
C ILE A 259 17.26 23.60 -7.52
N ASN A 260 18.29 23.47 -8.34
CA ASN A 260 18.46 24.21 -9.60
C ASN A 260 17.92 23.46 -10.82
N GLY A 261 17.67 22.16 -10.69
CA GLY A 261 17.17 21.29 -11.75
C GLY A 261 17.20 19.83 -11.32
N LEU A 262 16.74 18.97 -12.21
CA LEU A 262 16.80 17.52 -12.04
C LEU A 262 17.53 16.89 -13.22
N GLU A 263 18.35 15.88 -12.95
CA GLU A 263 18.89 15.00 -13.97
C GLU A 263 18.18 13.65 -13.94
N TYR A 264 17.94 13.12 -15.12
CA TYR A 264 17.30 11.82 -15.33
C TYR A 264 18.35 10.79 -15.76
N PHE A 265 18.12 9.53 -15.34
CA PHE A 265 18.97 8.41 -15.73
C PHE A 265 18.15 7.14 -15.94
N SER A 266 18.69 6.19 -16.67
CA SER A 266 18.11 4.87 -16.87
C SER A 266 19.14 3.78 -16.68
N LEU A 267 18.70 2.64 -16.17
CA LEU A 267 19.46 1.40 -16.04
C LEU A 267 18.88 0.41 -17.05
N LYS A 268 19.69 0.00 -18.01
CA LYS A 268 19.29 -0.93 -19.08
C LYS A 268 20.20 -2.16 -19.04
N ASP A 269 19.63 -3.31 -19.36
CA ASP A 269 20.31 -4.57 -19.53
C ASP A 269 20.07 -5.07 -20.94
N ASP A 270 21.09 -5.70 -21.57
CA ASP A 270 21.01 -6.14 -22.96
C ASP A 270 19.94 -7.23 -23.18
N THR A 271 19.66 -8.03 -22.15
CA THR A 271 18.69 -9.13 -22.21
C THR A 271 17.30 -8.71 -21.78
N TYR A 272 17.21 -7.86 -20.74
CA TYR A 272 15.95 -7.54 -20.09
C TYR A 272 15.43 -6.14 -20.42
N GLY A 273 16.20 -5.35 -21.20
CA GLY A 273 15.82 -3.98 -21.57
C GLY A 273 15.89 -3.01 -20.38
N LEU A 274 14.92 -2.08 -20.30
CA LEU A 274 14.84 -1.12 -19.21
C LEU A 274 14.54 -1.81 -17.89
N LEU A 275 15.48 -1.76 -16.93
CA LEU A 275 15.31 -2.29 -15.57
C LEU A 275 14.69 -1.25 -14.65
N ALA A 276 15.26 -0.04 -14.64
CA ALA A 276 14.83 1.06 -13.82
C ALA A 276 15.21 2.38 -14.48
N TRP A 277 14.56 3.44 -14.06
CA TRP A 277 14.90 4.81 -14.40
C TRP A 277 14.69 5.69 -13.17
N GLY A 278 15.19 6.89 -13.19
CA GLY A 278 15.06 7.77 -12.05
C GLY A 278 15.47 9.18 -12.34
N TRP A 279 15.43 9.99 -11.30
CA TRP A 279 15.89 11.36 -11.31
C TRP A 279 16.58 11.71 -9.99
N TYR A 280 17.48 12.67 -10.03
CA TYR A 280 18.10 13.27 -8.83
C TYR A 280 18.22 14.78 -8.99
N ALA A 281 18.21 15.47 -7.84
CA ALA A 281 18.29 16.91 -7.79
C ALA A 281 19.73 17.40 -7.98
N LEU A 282 19.85 18.52 -8.68
CA LEU A 282 21.09 19.28 -8.83
C LEU A 282 21.07 20.46 -7.86
N THR A 283 22.08 20.52 -7.00
CA THR A 283 22.29 21.62 -6.05
C THR A 283 23.74 21.66 -5.59
N ASP A 284 24.15 22.77 -5.00
CA ASP A 284 25.47 22.94 -4.40
C ASP A 284 25.51 22.35 -2.98
N PHE A 285 25.07 21.13 -2.79
CA PHE A 285 25.01 20.49 -1.46
C PHE A 285 26.24 20.81 -0.59
N THR A 286 26.08 21.75 0.31
CA THR A 286 27.14 22.19 1.21
C THR A 286 27.37 21.23 2.37
N LYS A 287 26.38 20.40 2.64
CA LYS A 287 26.40 19.37 3.70
C LYS A 287 25.39 18.26 3.40
N ALA A 288 25.54 17.14 4.08
CA ALA A 288 24.56 16.05 4.02
C ALA A 288 23.15 16.56 4.41
N ILE A 289 22.14 16.08 3.71
CA ILE A 289 20.74 16.38 4.00
C ILE A 289 20.41 15.83 5.39
N PRO A 290 19.80 16.62 6.29
CA PRO A 290 19.42 16.15 7.61
C PRO A 290 18.46 14.95 7.56
N VAL A 291 18.60 14.02 8.50
CA VAL A 291 17.71 12.83 8.60
C VAL A 291 16.25 13.23 8.87
N SER A 292 16.04 14.44 9.43
CA SER A 292 14.68 15.01 9.60
C SER A 292 14.00 15.39 8.30
N ASP A 293 14.75 15.52 7.20
CA ASP A 293 14.19 15.66 5.86
C ASP A 293 13.90 14.28 5.28
N THR A 294 12.63 13.91 5.27
CA THR A 294 12.16 12.63 4.73
C THR A 294 12.31 12.51 3.22
N SER A 295 12.68 13.59 2.51
CA SER A 295 13.00 13.56 1.07
C SER A 295 14.47 13.20 0.80
N SER A 296 15.32 13.13 1.84
CA SER A 296 16.73 12.73 1.69
C SER A 296 16.86 11.30 1.21
N GLN A 297 17.96 11.01 0.54
CA GLN A 297 18.31 9.69 0.02
C GLN A 297 17.50 9.31 -1.23
N PHE A 298 18.00 8.37 -1.99
CA PHE A 298 17.23 7.79 -3.09
C PHE A 298 16.10 6.93 -2.57
N ARG A 299 14.89 7.18 -3.10
CA ARG A 299 13.71 6.36 -2.84
C ARG A 299 13.51 5.36 -3.95
N LEU A 300 13.67 4.07 -3.65
CA LEU A 300 13.36 3.03 -4.62
C LEU A 300 11.84 2.84 -4.68
N ARG A 301 11.26 2.84 -5.88
CA ARG A 301 9.82 2.75 -6.10
C ARG A 301 9.48 1.68 -7.13
N LYS A 302 8.41 0.95 -6.87
CA LYS A 302 7.73 0.13 -7.87
C LYS A 302 6.26 0.52 -7.91
N HIS A 303 5.75 0.81 -9.12
CA HIS A 303 4.41 1.37 -9.29
C HIS A 303 4.16 2.63 -8.43
N ASN A 304 5.17 3.46 -8.30
CA ASN A 304 5.21 4.68 -7.46
C ASN A 304 5.04 4.44 -5.94
N ILE A 305 5.08 3.21 -5.49
CA ILE A 305 5.07 2.84 -4.08
C ILE A 305 6.50 2.57 -3.64
N GLN A 306 6.91 3.09 -2.48
CA GLN A 306 8.26 2.89 -1.96
C GLN A 306 8.51 1.41 -1.65
N VAL A 307 9.69 0.94 -2.03
CA VAL A 307 10.23 -0.39 -1.73
C VAL A 307 11.32 -0.23 -0.68
N GLY A 308 11.20 -0.97 0.42
CA GLY A 308 12.15 -0.90 1.52
C GLY A 308 12.14 0.45 2.26
N GLU A 309 13.13 0.59 3.12
CA GLU A 309 13.35 1.82 3.90
C GLU A 309 14.22 2.83 3.11
N ALA A 310 14.22 4.07 3.57
CA ALA A 310 14.97 5.16 2.95
C ALA A 310 16.47 4.88 2.80
N ASP A 311 17.05 4.18 3.76
CA ASP A 311 18.48 3.87 3.80
C ASP A 311 18.84 2.55 3.08
N MET A 312 17.88 1.88 2.47
CA MET A 312 18.07 0.58 1.78
C MET A 312 19.28 0.60 0.84
N LEU A 313 19.45 1.68 0.09
CA LEU A 313 20.56 1.79 -0.86
C LEU A 313 21.90 2.15 -0.19
N THR A 314 21.94 2.46 1.10
CA THR A 314 23.15 2.81 1.83
C THR A 314 24.15 1.66 1.85
N THR A 315 23.69 0.42 1.81
CA THR A 315 24.54 -0.78 1.79
C THR A 315 25.39 -0.92 0.52
N TYR A 316 25.01 -0.25 -0.56
CA TYR A 316 25.75 -0.25 -1.83
C TYR A 316 26.88 0.78 -1.86
N PHE A 317 26.93 1.69 -0.90
CA PHE A 317 28.05 2.63 -0.75
C PHE A 317 29.25 1.95 -0.05
N PRO A 318 30.50 2.33 -0.38
CA PRO A 318 31.68 1.85 0.33
C PRO A 318 31.54 2.06 1.84
N ARG A 319 32.10 1.14 2.65
CA ARG A 319 31.95 1.17 4.13
C ARG A 319 32.36 2.49 4.78
N ASN A 320 33.33 3.18 4.21
CA ASN A 320 33.81 4.49 4.65
C ASN A 320 32.96 5.67 4.12
N GLU A 321 32.01 5.41 3.18
CA GLU A 321 31.20 6.41 2.50
C GLU A 321 29.70 6.14 2.63
N THR A 322 29.27 5.34 3.61
CA THR A 322 27.84 4.99 3.80
C THR A 322 26.93 6.21 3.96
N ARG A 323 27.48 7.34 4.46
CA ARG A 323 26.77 8.63 4.49
C ARG A 323 26.55 9.23 3.10
N GLY A 324 27.18 8.71 2.05
CA GLY A 324 27.05 9.22 0.68
C GLY A 324 25.60 9.28 0.21
N ASN A 325 24.79 8.26 0.55
CA ASN A 325 23.36 8.25 0.21
C ASN A 325 22.60 9.49 0.76
N LYS A 326 23.06 10.12 1.86
CA LYS A 326 22.45 11.33 2.44
C LYS A 326 22.71 12.63 1.65
N TYR A 327 23.47 12.54 0.57
CA TYR A 327 23.66 13.67 -0.38
C TYR A 327 22.78 13.56 -1.61
N PHE A 328 21.93 12.54 -1.69
CA PHE A 328 20.98 12.37 -2.78
C PHE A 328 19.58 12.82 -2.39
N TYR A 329 18.87 13.33 -3.38
CA TYR A 329 17.50 13.79 -3.33
C TYR A 329 16.86 13.36 -4.64
N GLY A 330 16.16 12.23 -4.62
CA GLY A 330 15.68 11.64 -5.87
C GLY A 330 14.91 10.34 -5.72
N GLU A 331 14.44 9.84 -6.88
CA GLU A 331 13.68 8.60 -6.94
C GLU A 331 14.24 7.66 -8.03
N ILE A 332 14.18 6.37 -7.75
CA ILE A 332 14.49 5.29 -8.69
C ILE A 332 13.22 4.47 -8.89
N HIS A 333 12.72 4.41 -10.10
CA HIS A 333 11.50 3.68 -10.46
C HIS A 333 11.86 2.36 -11.14
N ILE A 334 11.49 1.23 -10.55
CA ILE A 334 11.61 -0.10 -11.16
C ILE A 334 10.60 -0.19 -12.31
N ALA A 335 11.11 -0.30 -13.54
CA ALA A 335 10.32 -0.37 -14.76
C ALA A 335 10.04 -1.81 -15.20
N ASN A 336 10.97 -2.74 -14.94
CA ASN A 336 10.86 -4.11 -15.40
C ASN A 336 9.87 -4.92 -14.56
N GLN A 337 8.86 -5.48 -15.20
CA GLN A 337 7.82 -6.28 -14.54
C GLN A 337 8.34 -7.61 -13.96
N LYS A 338 9.43 -8.14 -14.52
CA LYS A 338 10.04 -9.40 -14.06
C LYS A 338 10.78 -9.26 -12.72
N ILE A 339 11.12 -8.05 -12.32
CA ILE A 339 11.69 -7.79 -11.01
C ILE A 339 10.56 -7.89 -9.98
N LYS A 340 10.53 -8.99 -9.22
CA LYS A 340 9.53 -9.24 -8.19
C LYS A 340 10.04 -8.72 -6.84
N LEU A 341 9.15 -8.14 -6.06
CA LEU A 341 9.41 -7.80 -4.67
C LEU A 341 9.20 -9.04 -3.80
N ASN A 342 9.89 -9.09 -2.66
CA ASN A 342 9.58 -10.09 -1.63
C ASN A 342 8.18 -9.88 -1.03
N SER A 343 7.70 -10.82 -0.21
CA SER A 343 6.36 -10.77 0.37
C SER A 343 6.12 -9.58 1.29
N ALA A 344 7.15 -9.13 1.99
CA ALA A 344 7.10 -7.94 2.85
C ALA A 344 7.29 -6.63 2.06
N ARG A 345 7.69 -6.72 0.76
CA ARG A 345 7.99 -5.58 -0.13
C ARG A 345 9.05 -4.61 0.44
N ASP A 346 9.91 -5.12 1.28
CA ASP A 346 11.05 -4.41 1.87
C ASP A 346 12.37 -4.72 1.14
N GLY A 347 12.32 -5.52 0.06
CA GLY A 347 13.45 -5.89 -0.76
C GLY A 347 13.05 -6.51 -2.11
N LEU A 348 14.09 -6.78 -2.91
CA LEU A 348 14.00 -7.44 -4.22
C LEU A 348 14.35 -8.92 -4.07
#